data_91855c1242263753fd4228f8f3908a51
#
_entry.id   91855c1242263753fd4228f8f3908a51
#
_cell.length_a   1.000
_cell.length_b   1.000
_cell.length_c   1.000
_cell.angle_alpha   90.00
_cell.angle_beta   90.00
_cell.angle_gamma   90.00
#
_symmetry.space_group_name_H-M   'P 1'
#
loop_
_entity.id
_entity.type
_entity.pdbx_description
1 polymer ?
#
loop_
_entity_poly.entity_id
_entity_poly.type
_entity_poly.pdbx_seq_one_letter_code
_entity_poly.pdbx_strand_id
1 'polypeptide(L)'
;CILLNNNVFFTFKIEDKYYYFITNSNIMNYRFICNDRDYSDIKIYDDLSMNEVEVPLSNNKLFNHDVFRLDEHGENVITHSSTRSSTISGILVLKKNKTFGKFNDRLLYKCIPDDKRLPIFLVPYKINTRDFSKLVSNKYVVMKYDNWDGKHPMGILSHVIGSVDEENNYYEYVLHCKCLNSSMSYFNKSMNERLKSKSVDQYFKTILLSLIHI
;
A
#
# COMPACT_ATOMS: atom_id res chain seq x y z
N CYS A 1 39.05 -12.97 -7.52
CA CYS A 1 37.84 -12.84 -8.32
C CYS A 1 38.15 -13.31 -9.73
N ILE A 2 37.49 -14.36 -10.22
CA ILE A 2 37.69 -14.90 -11.58
C ILE A 2 36.33 -14.85 -12.28
N LEU A 3 36.30 -14.23 -13.45
CA LEU A 3 35.13 -14.19 -14.34
C LEU A 3 35.21 -15.35 -15.31
N LEU A 4 34.28 -16.29 -15.21
CA LEU A 4 34.11 -17.37 -16.20
C LEU A 4 32.62 -17.49 -16.53
N ASN A 5 32.29 -17.36 -17.81
CA ASN A 5 30.90 -17.48 -18.31
C ASN A 5 29.88 -16.63 -17.60
N ASN A 6 30.16 -15.33 -17.44
CA ASN A 6 29.25 -14.35 -16.76
C ASN A 6 28.93 -14.63 -15.29
N ASN A 7 29.64 -15.50 -14.61
CA ASN A 7 29.53 -15.73 -13.17
C ASN A 7 30.73 -15.10 -12.44
N VAL A 8 30.43 -14.38 -11.33
CA VAL A 8 31.46 -13.85 -10.43
C VAL A 8 31.71 -14.86 -9.32
N PHE A 9 32.88 -15.39 -9.25
CA PHE A 9 33.30 -16.32 -8.20
C PHE A 9 34.01 -15.55 -7.09
N PHE A 10 33.48 -15.60 -5.91
CA PHE A 10 34.14 -15.14 -4.70
C PHE A 10 34.70 -16.36 -3.96
N THR A 11 36.01 -16.34 -3.72
CA THR A 11 36.68 -17.35 -2.90
C THR A 11 37.05 -16.75 -1.57
N PHE A 12 36.61 -17.37 -0.49
CA PHE A 12 37.02 -17.03 0.88
C PHE A 12 37.72 -18.25 1.47
N LYS A 13 38.87 -18.03 2.11
CA LYS A 13 39.60 -19.07 2.85
C LYS A 13 39.32 -18.88 4.34
N ILE A 14 38.73 -19.88 4.97
CA ILE A 14 38.54 -19.94 6.42
C ILE A 14 39.10 -21.29 6.86
N GLU A 15 40.03 -21.30 7.81
CA GLU A 15 40.62 -22.50 8.40
C GLU A 15 41.03 -23.58 7.37
N ASP A 16 41.88 -23.21 6.43
CA ASP A 16 42.39 -24.06 5.33
C ASP A 16 41.32 -24.69 4.41
N LYS A 17 40.04 -24.28 4.51
CA LYS A 17 39.00 -24.66 3.56
C LYS A 17 38.66 -23.49 2.65
N TYR A 18 38.53 -23.79 1.35
CA TYR A 18 38.03 -22.83 0.35
C TYR A 18 36.55 -22.97 0.20
N TYR A 19 35.84 -21.86 0.37
CA TYR A 19 34.39 -21.75 0.14
C TYR A 19 34.19 -20.98 -1.17
N TYR A 20 33.38 -21.55 -2.05
CA TYR A 20 33.05 -20.95 -3.34
C TYR A 20 31.60 -20.45 -3.28
N PHE A 21 31.40 -19.14 -3.44
CA PHE A 21 30.12 -18.58 -3.71
C PHE A 21 30.02 -18.24 -5.18
N ILE A 22 29.05 -18.86 -5.85
CA ILE A 22 28.70 -18.53 -7.23
C ILE A 22 27.55 -17.53 -7.15
N THR A 23 27.81 -16.26 -7.45
CA THR A 23 26.74 -15.30 -7.67
C THR A 23 26.47 -15.26 -9.17
N ASN A 24 25.26 -15.62 -9.58
CA ASN A 24 24.80 -15.35 -10.94
C ASN A 24 24.78 -13.84 -11.14
N SER A 25 25.80 -13.32 -11.81
CA SER A 25 26.03 -11.88 -12.00
C SER A 25 25.09 -11.22 -13.01
N ASN A 26 24.05 -11.91 -13.48
CA ASN A 26 23.19 -11.41 -14.56
C ASN A 26 21.70 -11.30 -14.22
N ILE A 27 21.31 -11.38 -12.95
CA ILE A 27 19.93 -11.07 -12.61
C ILE A 27 19.84 -9.56 -12.37
N MET A 28 19.58 -8.81 -13.43
CA MET A 28 19.28 -7.38 -13.32
C MET A 28 17.89 -7.20 -12.72
N ASN A 29 17.82 -6.45 -11.63
CA ASN A 29 16.57 -5.97 -11.06
C ASN A 29 16.33 -4.55 -11.52
N TYR A 30 15.08 -4.27 -11.85
CA TYR A 30 14.63 -2.97 -12.31
C TYR A 30 13.61 -2.42 -11.34
N ARG A 31 13.63 -1.10 -11.14
CA ARG A 31 12.67 -0.37 -10.32
C ARG A 31 11.71 0.41 -11.21
N PHE A 32 10.43 0.15 -11.03
CA PHE A 32 9.35 0.86 -11.72
C PHE A 32 8.96 2.11 -10.95
N ILE A 33 8.96 3.26 -11.61
CA ILE A 33 8.50 4.54 -11.07
C ILE A 33 7.37 5.05 -11.93
N CYS A 34 6.26 5.40 -11.28
CA CYS A 34 5.10 5.98 -11.91
C CYS A 34 4.65 7.18 -11.10
N ASN A 35 4.43 8.33 -11.76
CA ASN A 35 4.08 9.57 -11.09
C ASN A 35 2.58 9.88 -11.12
N ASP A 36 1.83 9.17 -11.96
CA ASP A 36 0.41 9.39 -12.14
C ASP A 36 -0.40 8.08 -12.17
N ARG A 37 -1.71 8.22 -11.94
CA ARG A 37 -2.67 7.10 -11.91
C ARG A 37 -2.92 6.48 -13.27
N ASP A 38 -2.76 7.25 -14.32
CA ASP A 38 -3.06 6.83 -15.70
C ASP A 38 -1.85 6.22 -16.38
N TYR A 39 -0.71 6.13 -15.68
CA TYR A 39 0.55 5.57 -16.17
C TYR A 39 1.08 6.31 -17.41
N SER A 40 0.86 7.62 -17.48
CA SER A 40 1.36 8.47 -18.58
C SER A 40 2.83 8.87 -18.40
N ASP A 41 3.29 8.94 -17.14
CA ASP A 41 4.68 9.25 -16.78
C ASP A 41 5.30 8.05 -16.05
N ILE A 42 5.92 7.16 -16.83
CA ILE A 42 6.58 5.94 -16.36
C ILE A 42 8.06 6.05 -16.62
N LYS A 43 8.87 5.67 -15.63
CA LYS A 43 10.32 5.54 -15.73
C LYS A 43 10.78 4.24 -15.11
N ILE A 44 11.80 3.65 -15.70
CA ILE A 44 12.41 2.41 -15.21
C ILE A 44 13.86 2.71 -14.89
N TYR A 45 14.29 2.27 -13.73
CA TYR A 45 15.65 2.43 -13.25
C TYR A 45 16.28 1.05 -13.01
N ASP A 46 17.55 0.93 -13.26
CA ASP A 46 18.33 -0.18 -12.72
C ASP A 46 18.37 -0.04 -11.20
N ASP A 47 17.99 -1.10 -10.46
CA ASP A 47 17.80 -1.04 -9.00
C ASP A 47 19.12 -0.83 -8.24
N LEU A 48 20.28 -1.16 -8.84
CA LEU A 48 21.59 -1.00 -8.22
C LEU A 48 22.24 0.34 -8.55
N SER A 49 22.27 0.71 -9.83
CA SER A 49 22.96 1.92 -10.29
C SER A 49 22.07 3.16 -10.22
N MET A 50 20.75 2.99 -10.10
CA MET A 50 19.74 4.04 -10.13
C MET A 50 19.79 4.88 -11.43
N ASN A 51 20.35 4.33 -12.50
CA ASN A 51 20.32 4.94 -13.81
C ASN A 51 19.01 4.60 -14.52
N GLU A 52 18.45 5.57 -15.23
CA GLU A 52 17.28 5.35 -16.08
C GLU A 52 17.65 4.43 -17.24
N VAL A 53 16.83 3.41 -17.47
CA VAL A 53 17.03 2.40 -18.51
C VAL A 53 15.75 2.16 -19.30
N GLU A 54 15.87 1.92 -20.58
CA GLU A 54 14.74 1.51 -21.40
C GLU A 54 14.62 -0.01 -21.39
N VAL A 55 13.54 -0.52 -20.80
CA VAL A 55 13.24 -1.95 -20.68
C VAL A 55 11.87 -2.21 -21.30
N PRO A 56 11.74 -3.14 -22.24
CA PRO A 56 10.43 -3.50 -22.77
C PRO A 56 9.61 -4.21 -21.69
N LEU A 57 8.48 -3.61 -21.32
CA LEU A 57 7.54 -4.22 -20.38
C LEU A 57 6.60 -5.17 -21.12
N SER A 58 6.44 -6.39 -20.65
CA SER A 58 5.45 -7.33 -21.15
C SER A 58 4.03 -6.89 -20.85
N ASN A 59 3.85 -6.21 -19.71
CA ASN A 59 2.58 -5.60 -19.29
C ASN A 59 2.84 -4.46 -18.31
N ASN A 60 1.86 -3.57 -18.15
CA ASN A 60 1.93 -2.42 -17.23
C ASN A 60 1.30 -2.72 -15.87
N LYS A 61 1.28 -3.98 -15.42
CA LYS A 61 0.69 -4.39 -14.13
C LYS A 61 1.69 -4.27 -12.98
N LEU A 62 2.40 -3.15 -12.91
CA LEU A 62 3.37 -2.80 -11.88
C LEU A 62 2.87 -1.61 -11.06
N PHE A 63 3.14 -1.59 -9.78
CA PHE A 63 2.89 -0.45 -8.92
C PHE A 63 4.14 0.42 -8.78
N ASN A 64 3.95 1.66 -8.39
CA ASN A 64 5.06 2.55 -8.11
C ASN A 64 5.99 1.96 -7.04
N HIS A 65 7.28 2.00 -7.31
CA HIS A 65 8.37 1.38 -6.54
C HIS A 65 8.39 -0.15 -6.54
N ASP A 66 7.66 -0.83 -7.41
CA ASP A 66 7.85 -2.26 -7.61
C ASP A 66 9.25 -2.53 -8.15
N VAL A 67 9.92 -3.52 -7.57
CA VAL A 67 11.17 -4.07 -8.09
C VAL A 67 10.86 -5.35 -8.82
N PHE A 68 11.30 -5.45 -10.05
CA PHE A 68 11.03 -6.58 -10.92
C PHE A 68 12.27 -6.99 -11.73
N ARG A 69 12.23 -8.16 -12.28
CA ARG A 69 13.21 -8.67 -13.25
C ARG A 69 12.45 -9.21 -14.45
N LEU A 70 13.13 -9.32 -15.57
CA LEU A 70 12.61 -10.07 -16.72
C LEU A 70 13.03 -11.54 -16.59
N ASP A 71 12.10 -12.44 -16.86
CA ASP A 71 12.40 -13.86 -17.00
C ASP A 71 12.97 -14.18 -18.42
N GLU A 72 13.22 -15.46 -18.68
CA GLU A 72 13.75 -15.95 -19.97
C GLU A 72 12.79 -15.68 -21.15
N HIS A 73 11.51 -15.43 -20.88
CA HIS A 73 10.48 -15.12 -21.87
C HIS A 73 10.21 -13.61 -22.00
N GLY A 74 10.92 -12.78 -21.25
CA GLY A 74 10.72 -11.33 -21.20
C GLY A 74 9.49 -10.91 -20.35
N GLU A 75 8.96 -11.80 -19.51
CA GLU A 75 7.85 -11.50 -18.60
C GLU A 75 8.34 -10.80 -17.34
N ASN A 76 7.54 -9.84 -16.86
CA ASN A 76 7.86 -9.11 -15.62
C ASN A 76 7.61 -9.98 -14.39
N VAL A 77 8.66 -10.40 -13.71
CA VAL A 77 8.59 -11.13 -12.44
C VAL A 77 8.90 -10.18 -11.29
N ILE A 78 7.89 -9.90 -10.46
CA ILE A 78 8.01 -8.97 -9.32
C ILE A 78 8.80 -9.65 -8.22
N THR A 79 9.90 -9.02 -7.81
CA THR A 79 10.77 -9.49 -6.74
C THR A 79 10.45 -8.82 -5.40
N HIS A 80 10.06 -7.54 -5.44
CA HIS A 80 9.65 -6.80 -4.26
C HIS A 80 8.56 -5.79 -4.59
N SER A 81 7.54 -5.69 -3.73
CA SER A 81 6.46 -4.71 -3.85
C SER A 81 5.95 -4.30 -2.48
N SER A 82 6.16 -3.05 -2.11
CA SER A 82 5.61 -2.50 -0.88
C SER A 82 4.09 -2.36 -0.96
N THR A 83 3.56 -1.97 -2.11
CA THR A 83 2.11 -1.78 -2.34
C THR A 83 1.33 -3.09 -2.19
N ARG A 84 1.88 -4.22 -2.68
CA ARG A 84 1.22 -5.53 -2.60
C ARG A 84 1.20 -6.09 -1.18
N SER A 85 2.16 -5.73 -0.36
CA SER A 85 2.28 -6.22 1.02
C SER A 85 1.61 -5.31 2.06
N SER A 86 1.34 -4.04 1.72
CA SER A 86 0.79 -3.06 2.65
C SER A 86 -0.73 -2.91 2.53
N THR A 87 -1.31 -2.16 3.45
CA THR A 87 -2.69 -1.69 3.37
C THR A 87 -2.76 -0.39 2.58
N ILE A 88 -3.80 -0.25 1.78
CA ILE A 88 -4.05 0.89 0.90
C ILE A 88 -5.32 1.58 1.37
N SER A 89 -5.22 2.86 1.72
CA SER A 89 -6.38 3.69 2.03
C SER A 89 -6.97 4.27 0.76
N GLY A 90 -8.31 4.37 0.71
CA GLY A 90 -9.00 4.88 -0.47
C GLY A 90 -10.46 5.21 -0.22
N ILE A 91 -11.11 5.70 -1.27
CA ILE A 91 -12.54 6.03 -1.28
C ILE A 91 -13.28 5.02 -2.14
N LEU A 92 -14.19 4.25 -1.53
CA LEU A 92 -15.09 3.35 -2.21
C LEU A 92 -16.25 4.16 -2.80
N VAL A 93 -16.37 4.16 -4.13
CA VAL A 93 -17.36 4.95 -4.86
C VAL A 93 -18.66 4.17 -4.98
N LEU A 94 -19.64 4.53 -4.18
CA LEU A 94 -20.98 3.92 -4.14
C LEU A 94 -22.06 4.84 -4.71
N LYS A 95 -21.86 6.16 -4.66
CA LYS A 95 -22.79 7.14 -5.28
C LYS A 95 -22.97 6.78 -6.75
N LYS A 96 -24.21 6.86 -7.24
CA LYS A 96 -24.64 6.47 -8.60
C LYS A 96 -24.73 4.96 -8.85
N ASN A 97 -24.49 4.11 -7.86
CA ASN A 97 -24.68 2.66 -7.92
C ASN A 97 -24.06 1.99 -9.16
N LYS A 98 -22.94 2.53 -9.68
CA LYS A 98 -22.25 2.01 -10.85
C LYS A 98 -21.34 0.84 -10.42
N THR A 99 -21.63 -0.34 -10.97
CA THR A 99 -20.92 -1.58 -10.68
C THR A 99 -20.08 -2.03 -11.89
N PHE A 100 -19.07 -2.82 -11.62
CA PHE A 100 -18.07 -3.29 -12.60
C PHE A 100 -17.98 -4.82 -12.67
N GLY A 101 -19.10 -5.52 -12.49
CA GLY A 101 -19.19 -6.98 -12.46
C GLY A 101 -19.45 -7.53 -11.06
N LYS A 102 -19.28 -8.83 -10.92
CA LYS A 102 -19.45 -9.57 -9.66
C LYS A 102 -18.21 -10.43 -9.39
N PHE A 103 -17.88 -10.56 -8.12
CA PHE A 103 -16.87 -11.48 -7.61
C PHE A 103 -17.39 -12.11 -6.31
N ASN A 104 -17.45 -13.44 -6.23
CA ASN A 104 -17.98 -14.19 -5.10
C ASN A 104 -19.33 -13.64 -4.59
N ASP A 105 -20.32 -13.51 -5.47
CA ASP A 105 -21.68 -13.00 -5.23
C ASP A 105 -21.76 -11.55 -4.70
N ARG A 106 -20.63 -10.82 -4.69
CA ARG A 106 -20.59 -9.40 -4.36
C ARG A 106 -20.38 -8.55 -5.59
N LEU A 107 -21.02 -7.40 -5.65
CA LEU A 107 -20.82 -6.44 -6.71
C LEU A 107 -19.47 -5.75 -6.56
N LEU A 108 -18.80 -5.51 -7.69
CA LEU A 108 -17.53 -4.81 -7.75
C LEU A 108 -17.77 -3.32 -7.89
N TYR A 109 -17.15 -2.54 -7.01
CA TYR A 109 -17.17 -1.08 -7.03
C TYR A 109 -15.77 -0.53 -7.20
N LYS A 110 -15.67 0.67 -7.77
CA LYS A 110 -14.38 1.39 -7.84
C LYS A 110 -13.96 1.87 -6.46
N CYS A 111 -12.71 1.61 -6.13
CA CYS A 111 -12.03 2.22 -5.01
C CYS A 111 -10.89 3.08 -5.54
N ILE A 112 -10.91 4.36 -5.18
CA ILE A 112 -9.91 5.35 -5.58
C ILE A 112 -8.90 5.46 -4.43
N PRO A 113 -7.65 4.98 -4.60
CA PRO A 113 -6.61 5.13 -3.59
C PRO A 113 -6.29 6.59 -3.30
N ASP A 114 -5.88 6.91 -2.07
CA ASP A 114 -5.38 8.23 -1.68
C ASP A 114 -4.10 8.59 -2.44
N ASP A 115 -3.19 7.62 -2.56
CA ASP A 115 -1.99 7.79 -3.39
C ASP A 115 -2.38 7.91 -4.87
N LYS A 116 -2.11 9.08 -5.43
CA LYS A 116 -2.42 9.41 -6.83
C LYS A 116 -1.58 8.64 -7.85
N ARG A 117 -0.53 7.96 -7.41
CA ARG A 117 0.34 7.11 -8.23
C ARG A 117 -0.21 5.69 -8.40
N LEU A 118 -1.21 5.32 -7.61
CA LEU A 118 -1.86 4.01 -7.70
C LEU A 118 -3.07 4.05 -8.63
N PRO A 119 -3.28 3.00 -9.44
CA PRO A 119 -4.45 2.89 -10.31
C PRO A 119 -5.74 2.72 -9.48
N ILE A 120 -6.88 2.84 -10.14
CA ILE A 120 -8.18 2.57 -9.52
C ILE A 120 -8.32 1.07 -9.32
N PHE A 121 -8.71 0.66 -8.11
CA PHE A 121 -8.98 -0.73 -7.77
C PHE A 121 -10.46 -1.08 -7.94
N LEU A 122 -10.74 -2.37 -8.19
CA LEU A 122 -12.07 -2.94 -8.06
C LEU A 122 -12.16 -3.72 -6.76
N VAL A 123 -13.21 -3.44 -5.98
CA VAL A 123 -13.36 -4.00 -4.64
C VAL A 123 -14.75 -4.61 -4.49
N PRO A 124 -14.87 -5.88 -4.08
CA PRO A 124 -16.15 -6.52 -3.85
C PRO A 124 -16.79 -5.97 -2.57
N TYR A 125 -17.99 -5.41 -2.71
CA TYR A 125 -18.73 -4.84 -1.59
C TYR A 125 -20.21 -5.20 -1.66
N LYS A 126 -20.83 -5.40 -0.49
CA LYS A 126 -22.28 -5.60 -0.36
C LYS A 126 -22.88 -4.40 0.36
N ILE A 127 -23.71 -3.64 -0.34
CA ILE A 127 -24.46 -2.54 0.27
C ILE A 127 -25.50 -3.14 1.19
N ASN A 128 -25.58 -2.67 2.44
CA ASN A 128 -26.62 -3.06 3.35
C ASN A 128 -27.96 -2.52 2.82
N THR A 129 -28.90 -3.41 2.59
CA THR A 129 -30.25 -3.09 2.04
C THR A 129 -31.11 -2.23 2.96
N ARG A 130 -30.68 -1.95 4.19
CA ARG A 130 -31.35 -1.02 5.10
C ARG A 130 -31.13 0.45 4.72
N ASP A 131 -30.08 0.74 3.99
CA ASP A 131 -29.84 2.10 3.48
C ASP A 131 -30.69 2.28 2.21
N PHE A 132 -31.67 3.17 2.25
CA PHE A 132 -32.45 3.53 1.06
C PHE A 132 -31.48 3.95 -0.04
N SER A 133 -31.66 3.45 -1.26
CA SER A 133 -30.74 3.64 -2.39
C SER A 133 -30.40 5.11 -2.72
N LYS A 134 -31.23 6.05 -2.25
CA LYS A 134 -31.00 7.50 -2.40
C LYS A 134 -29.99 8.08 -1.40
N LEU A 135 -29.66 7.35 -0.33
CA LEU A 135 -28.77 7.79 0.74
C LEU A 135 -27.40 7.10 0.74
N VAL A 136 -27.10 6.33 -0.33
CA VAL A 136 -25.79 5.64 -0.40
C VAL A 136 -24.69 6.68 -0.62
N SER A 137 -23.91 6.92 0.43
CA SER A 137 -22.72 7.77 0.38
C SER A 137 -21.47 6.95 0.03
N ASN A 138 -20.48 7.60 -0.54
CA ASN A 138 -19.16 7.02 -0.67
C ASN A 138 -18.56 6.72 0.72
N LYS A 139 -17.65 5.77 0.81
CA LYS A 139 -17.06 5.36 2.09
C LYS A 139 -15.54 5.47 2.05
N TYR A 140 -14.97 5.94 3.15
CA TYR A 140 -13.55 5.77 3.43
C TYR A 140 -13.29 4.32 3.79
N VAL A 141 -12.30 3.72 3.16
CA VAL A 141 -11.97 2.31 3.32
C VAL A 141 -10.47 2.08 3.36
N VAL A 142 -10.09 0.98 3.98
CA VAL A 142 -8.74 0.41 3.91
C VAL A 142 -8.85 -0.95 3.26
N MET A 143 -8.04 -1.20 2.25
CA MET A 143 -8.02 -2.44 1.48
C MET A 143 -6.61 -3.01 1.40
N LYS A 144 -6.51 -4.27 0.99
CA LYS A 144 -5.26 -4.94 0.57
C LYS A 144 -5.37 -5.32 -0.89
N TYR A 145 -4.24 -5.32 -1.57
CA TYR A 145 -4.14 -5.89 -2.91
C TYR A 145 -4.48 -7.38 -2.88
N ASP A 146 -5.15 -7.87 -3.91
CA ASP A 146 -5.47 -9.28 -4.12
C ASP A 146 -4.80 -9.80 -5.38
N ASN A 147 -5.31 -9.42 -6.55
CA ASN A 147 -4.75 -9.81 -7.84
C ASN A 147 -4.91 -8.70 -8.89
N TRP A 148 -4.28 -8.88 -10.06
CA TRP A 148 -4.40 -7.96 -11.19
C TRP A 148 -4.49 -8.72 -12.52
N ASP A 149 -5.60 -9.41 -12.76
CA ASP A 149 -5.79 -10.17 -14.00
C ASP A 149 -6.38 -9.30 -15.10
N GLY A 150 -7.34 -8.43 -14.75
CA GLY A 150 -8.05 -7.55 -15.68
C GLY A 150 -7.39 -6.20 -15.94
N LYS A 151 -8.20 -5.24 -16.39
CA LYS A 151 -7.78 -3.85 -16.62
C LYS A 151 -7.41 -3.13 -15.30
N HIS A 152 -8.12 -3.42 -14.22
CA HIS A 152 -7.94 -2.81 -12.92
C HIS A 152 -7.50 -3.86 -11.90
N PRO A 153 -6.60 -3.51 -10.97
CA PRO A 153 -6.27 -4.40 -9.86
C PRO A 153 -7.49 -4.64 -8.97
N MET A 154 -7.55 -5.82 -8.39
CA MET A 154 -8.53 -6.21 -7.39
C MET A 154 -8.00 -5.93 -5.99
N GLY A 155 -8.88 -5.46 -5.12
CA GLY A 155 -8.58 -5.28 -3.71
C GLY A 155 -9.62 -5.95 -2.82
N ILE A 156 -9.19 -6.41 -1.66
CA ILE A 156 -10.06 -6.94 -0.61
C ILE A 156 -10.15 -5.92 0.53
N LEU A 157 -11.36 -5.60 0.98
CA LEU A 157 -11.57 -4.71 2.10
C LEU A 157 -11.01 -5.31 3.40
N SER A 158 -10.12 -4.57 4.05
CA SER A 158 -9.66 -4.85 5.40
C SER A 158 -10.56 -4.17 6.43
N HIS A 159 -10.94 -2.91 6.16
CA HIS A 159 -11.73 -2.11 7.08
C HIS A 159 -12.58 -1.08 6.32
N VAL A 160 -13.80 -0.83 6.81
CA VAL A 160 -14.66 0.26 6.35
C VAL A 160 -14.73 1.29 7.47
N ILE A 161 -14.13 2.45 7.26
CA ILE A 161 -14.06 3.52 8.27
C ILE A 161 -15.45 4.14 8.46
N GLY A 162 -16.06 4.61 7.35
CA GLY A 162 -17.39 5.18 7.42
C GLY A 162 -17.74 6.04 6.21
N SER A 163 -18.82 6.83 6.33
CA SER A 163 -19.26 7.75 5.27
C SER A 163 -18.25 8.88 5.04
N VAL A 164 -18.05 9.24 3.78
CA VAL A 164 -17.25 10.42 3.39
C VAL A 164 -17.89 11.72 3.86
N ASP A 165 -19.21 11.72 4.07
CA ASP A 165 -19.98 12.90 4.48
C ASP A 165 -19.85 13.20 6.00
N GLU A 166 -19.11 12.37 6.76
CA GLU A 166 -18.87 12.52 8.20
C GLU A 166 -17.43 12.93 8.49
N GLU A 167 -17.25 14.06 9.17
CA GLU A 167 -15.94 14.65 9.47
C GLU A 167 -15.05 13.74 10.33
N ASN A 168 -15.61 13.07 11.33
CA ASN A 168 -14.84 12.16 12.19
C ASN A 168 -14.21 11.01 11.40
N ASN A 169 -14.90 10.50 10.37
CA ASN A 169 -14.37 9.46 9.51
C ASN A 169 -13.21 9.97 8.63
N TYR A 170 -13.24 11.26 8.26
CA TYR A 170 -12.15 11.88 7.54
C TYR A 170 -10.85 11.90 8.37
N TYR A 171 -10.92 12.27 9.63
CA TYR A 171 -9.73 12.26 10.50
C TYR A 171 -9.15 10.85 10.65
N GLU A 172 -10.00 9.85 10.87
CA GLU A 172 -9.56 8.45 10.94
C GLU A 172 -8.94 7.98 9.60
N TYR A 173 -9.56 8.35 8.49
CA TYR A 173 -9.03 8.07 7.16
C TYR A 173 -7.63 8.67 6.94
N VAL A 174 -7.41 9.93 7.32
CA VAL A 174 -6.09 10.59 7.20
C VAL A 174 -5.03 9.87 8.03
N LEU A 175 -5.37 9.37 9.22
CA LEU A 175 -4.43 8.57 10.02
C LEU A 175 -3.98 7.32 9.27
N HIS A 176 -4.94 6.60 8.66
CA HIS A 176 -4.60 5.44 7.83
C HIS A 176 -3.76 5.81 6.60
N CYS A 177 -4.04 6.93 5.93
CA CYS A 177 -3.22 7.43 4.81
C CYS A 177 -1.78 7.73 5.21
N LYS A 178 -1.55 8.10 6.47
CA LYS A 178 -0.21 8.36 7.04
C LYS A 178 0.41 7.14 7.72
N CYS A 179 -0.16 5.95 7.49
CA CYS A 179 0.26 4.69 8.13
C CYS A 179 0.21 4.72 9.67
N LEU A 180 -0.55 5.65 10.24
CA LEU A 180 -0.81 5.72 11.67
C LEU A 180 -2.04 4.85 11.98
N ASN A 181 -1.83 3.57 12.19
CA ASN A 181 -2.90 2.58 12.44
C ASN A 181 -3.50 2.73 13.84
N SER A 182 -4.00 3.91 14.18
CA SER A 182 -4.67 4.19 15.44
C SER A 182 -6.13 4.58 15.22
N SER A 183 -7.05 3.97 15.95
CA SER A 183 -8.46 4.32 15.91
C SER A 183 -8.72 5.58 16.70
N MET A 184 -9.30 6.62 16.08
CA MET A 184 -9.73 7.84 16.76
C MET A 184 -10.79 7.56 17.83
N SER A 185 -11.68 6.62 17.59
CA SER A 185 -12.70 6.23 18.57
C SER A 185 -12.08 5.59 19.81
N TYR A 186 -11.07 4.73 19.63
CA TYR A 186 -10.31 4.16 20.75
C TYR A 186 -9.52 5.24 21.51
N PHE A 187 -8.84 6.13 20.79
CA PHE A 187 -8.13 7.26 21.39
C PHE A 187 -9.07 8.14 22.22
N ASN A 188 -10.19 8.56 21.65
CA ASN A 188 -11.19 9.39 22.34
C ASN A 188 -11.75 8.70 23.57
N LYS A 189 -12.05 7.40 23.48
CA LYS A 189 -12.54 6.61 24.63
C LYS A 189 -11.48 6.56 25.73
N SER A 190 -10.25 6.20 25.39
CA SER A 190 -9.13 6.12 26.33
C SER A 190 -8.82 7.46 26.99
N MET A 191 -8.85 8.56 26.23
CA MET A 191 -8.68 9.91 26.73
C MET A 191 -9.80 10.29 27.70
N ASN A 192 -11.05 10.04 27.34
CA ASN A 192 -12.20 10.33 28.20
C ASN A 192 -12.17 9.53 29.50
N GLU A 193 -11.77 8.26 29.46
CA GLU A 193 -11.59 7.43 30.65
C GLU A 193 -10.48 7.99 31.56
N ARG A 194 -9.34 8.40 30.99
CA ARG A 194 -8.25 9.01 31.73
C ARG A 194 -8.64 10.37 32.33
N LEU A 195 -9.31 11.22 31.56
CA LEU A 195 -9.79 12.52 32.05
C LEU A 195 -10.81 12.39 33.19
N LYS A 196 -11.65 11.34 33.14
CA LYS A 196 -12.61 11.06 34.24
C LYS A 196 -11.94 10.48 35.48
N SER A 197 -10.78 9.84 35.35
CA SER A 197 -10.09 9.18 36.46
C SER A 197 -9.30 10.11 37.37
N LYS A 198 -9.05 11.35 36.94
CA LYS A 198 -8.28 12.36 37.70
C LYS A 198 -9.04 13.69 37.71
N SER A 199 -8.98 14.38 38.83
CA SER A 199 -9.49 15.76 38.91
C SER A 199 -8.64 16.74 38.09
N VAL A 200 -9.25 17.82 37.62
CA VAL A 200 -8.55 18.89 36.88
C VAL A 200 -7.32 19.40 37.64
N ASP A 201 -7.44 19.54 38.95
CA ASP A 201 -6.33 19.99 39.83
C ASP A 201 -5.15 19.02 39.86
N GLN A 202 -5.42 17.71 39.77
CA GLN A 202 -4.36 16.69 39.70
C GLN A 202 -3.59 16.76 38.37
N TYR A 203 -4.30 17.04 37.27
CA TYR A 203 -3.67 17.25 35.97
C TYR A 203 -2.78 18.49 35.96
N PHE A 204 -3.30 19.62 36.50
CA PHE A 204 -2.54 20.86 36.62
C PHE A 204 -1.26 20.67 37.44
N LYS A 205 -1.32 19.99 38.59
CA LYS A 205 -0.15 19.68 39.40
C LYS A 205 0.87 18.83 38.62
N THR A 206 0.43 17.83 37.86
CA THR A 206 1.33 16.98 37.08
C THR A 206 2.03 17.76 35.97
N ILE A 207 1.30 18.64 35.26
CA ILE A 207 1.86 19.50 34.20
C ILE A 207 2.85 20.52 34.77
N LEU A 208 2.49 21.19 35.86
CA LEU A 208 3.37 22.14 36.52
C LEU A 208 4.67 21.51 37.02
N LEU A 209 4.60 20.30 37.60
CA LEU A 209 5.80 19.58 38.04
C LEU A 209 6.68 19.17 36.86
N SER A 210 6.10 18.82 35.70
CA SER A 210 6.89 18.49 34.50
C SER A 210 7.58 19.72 33.89
N LEU A 211 7.01 20.92 34.06
CA LEU A 211 7.60 22.18 33.55
C LEU A 211 8.68 22.71 34.46
N ILE A 212 8.69 22.37 35.76
CA ILE A 212 9.69 22.78 36.73
C ILE A 212 10.99 21.96 36.61
N HIS A 213 10.93 20.76 35.98
CA HIS A 213 12.07 19.88 35.80
C HIS A 213 12.78 20.04 34.44
N ILE A 214 12.45 21.06 33.65
CA ILE A 214 13.18 21.49 32.46
C ILE A 214 14.05 22.70 32.85
#